data_455de46c89a1c6a4bf3592098b952815
#
_entry.id   455de46c89a1c6a4bf3592098b952815
#
_cell.length_a   1.000
_cell.length_b   1.000
_cell.length_c   1.000
_cell.angle_alpha   90.00
_cell.angle_beta   90.00
_cell.angle_gamma   90.00
#
_symmetry.space_group_name_H-M   'P 1'
#
loop_
_entity.id
_entity.type
_entity.pdbx_description
1 polymer ?
#
loop_
_entity_poly.entity_id
_entity_poly.type
_entity_poly.pdbx_seq_one_letter_code
_entity_poly.pdbx_strand_id
1 'polypeptide(L)'
;MPEGTAAVMGGGVMGSGIAQMLARNGYEVRVREINDELAEAARERLVSGNYGLDDAVAGGYLSEEEKEATLDRLTFTTDLEAAIDGSDFILEAVTEDLAIKGSVFREVDAASDDQPIFSNTSGFSVTSLANAVDDPSRVAVMHFFNPVPVMSLVEIVKAPETDDAVVELAEDIVDELDKTGIVVDDAPGNYGFVANRAYGALRRECERIVEEDVATPDQVDTALVEGYNLPIGPFSMAGIGEEWD
;
A
#
# COMPACT_ATOMS: atom_id res chain seq x y z
N MET A 1 21.10 -3.84 -7.34
CA MET A 1 19.75 -4.27 -6.92
C MET A 1 19.82 -4.45 -5.42
N PRO A 2 18.84 -4.04 -4.65
CA PRO A 2 18.84 -4.30 -3.21
C PRO A 2 18.96 -5.80 -2.93
N GLU A 3 19.72 -6.16 -1.92
CA GLU A 3 19.78 -7.54 -1.41
C GLU A 3 19.08 -7.50 -0.05
N GLY A 4 17.75 -7.66 -0.03
CA GLY A 4 16.95 -7.59 1.18
C GLY A 4 15.83 -8.61 1.17
N THR A 5 15.28 -8.89 2.35
CA THR A 5 14.14 -9.78 2.55
C THR A 5 12.98 -9.02 3.18
N ALA A 6 11.79 -9.10 2.56
CA ALA A 6 10.58 -8.49 3.06
C ALA A 6 9.52 -9.55 3.42
N ALA A 7 8.84 -9.34 4.55
CA ALA A 7 7.66 -10.10 4.91
C ALA A 7 6.40 -9.27 4.63
N VAL A 8 5.45 -9.80 3.86
CA VAL A 8 4.19 -9.13 3.55
C VAL A 8 3.04 -9.89 4.20
N MET A 9 2.35 -9.24 5.12
CA MET A 9 1.20 -9.80 5.84
C MET A 9 -0.08 -9.46 5.09
N GLY A 10 -0.69 -10.45 4.43
CA GLY A 10 -1.88 -10.30 3.58
C GLY A 10 -1.53 -10.16 2.09
N GLY A 11 -2.01 -11.11 1.27
CA GLY A 11 -1.85 -11.16 -0.17
C GLY A 11 -3.10 -10.68 -0.93
N GLY A 12 -3.86 -9.75 -0.37
CA GLY A 12 -4.95 -9.06 -1.04
C GLY A 12 -4.46 -8.23 -2.24
N VAL A 13 -5.34 -7.39 -2.81
CA VAL A 13 -4.99 -6.54 -3.97
C VAL A 13 -3.75 -5.70 -3.71
N MET A 14 -3.68 -5.03 -2.55
CA MET A 14 -2.52 -4.19 -2.20
C MET A 14 -1.28 -5.02 -1.89
N GLY A 15 -1.40 -6.05 -1.04
CA GLY A 15 -0.26 -6.87 -0.64
C GLY A 15 0.37 -7.63 -1.81
N SER A 16 -0.44 -8.18 -2.74
CA SER A 16 0.07 -8.80 -3.96
C SER A 16 0.80 -7.79 -4.85
N GLY A 17 0.25 -6.58 -5.02
CA GLY A 17 0.89 -5.52 -5.80
C GLY A 17 2.20 -5.03 -5.17
N ILE A 18 2.25 -4.89 -3.85
CA ILE A 18 3.47 -4.50 -3.11
C ILE A 18 4.52 -5.61 -3.21
N ALA A 19 4.14 -6.87 -2.96
CA ALA A 19 5.03 -8.02 -3.07
C ALA A 19 5.62 -8.15 -4.48
N GLN A 20 4.80 -7.94 -5.52
CA GLN A 20 5.25 -7.89 -6.90
C GLN A 20 6.33 -6.82 -7.12
N MET A 21 6.09 -5.59 -6.64
CA MET A 21 7.03 -4.49 -6.83
C MET A 21 8.34 -4.72 -6.09
N LEU A 22 8.29 -5.21 -4.86
CA LEU A 22 9.48 -5.57 -4.09
C LEU A 22 10.30 -6.66 -4.80
N ALA A 23 9.67 -7.76 -5.21
CA ALA A 23 10.34 -8.87 -5.88
C ALA A 23 10.92 -8.48 -7.25
N ARG A 24 10.23 -7.63 -8.04
CA ARG A 24 10.75 -7.08 -9.30
C ARG A 24 12.01 -6.25 -9.09
N ASN A 25 12.12 -5.60 -7.96
CA ASN A 25 13.26 -4.75 -7.63
C ASN A 25 14.36 -5.48 -6.83
N GLY A 26 14.25 -6.81 -6.65
CA GLY A 26 15.32 -7.66 -6.17
C GLY A 26 15.20 -8.17 -4.74
N TYR A 27 14.14 -7.79 -4.01
CA TYR A 27 13.87 -8.33 -2.68
C TYR A 27 13.42 -9.79 -2.73
N GLU A 28 13.89 -10.60 -1.78
CA GLU A 28 13.24 -11.86 -1.42
C GLU A 28 11.96 -11.53 -0.64
N VAL A 29 10.81 -12.00 -1.11
CA VAL A 29 9.52 -11.61 -0.53
C VAL A 29 8.75 -12.84 -0.07
N ARG A 30 8.33 -12.81 1.19
CA ARG A 30 7.49 -13.85 1.78
C ARG A 30 6.11 -13.28 2.06
N VAL A 31 5.12 -13.74 1.32
CA VAL A 31 3.72 -13.34 1.48
C VAL A 31 3.03 -14.33 2.42
N ARG A 32 2.56 -13.85 3.55
CA ARG A 32 1.83 -14.67 4.52
C ARG A 32 0.35 -14.45 4.41
N GLU A 33 -0.40 -15.55 4.32
CA GLU A 33 -1.86 -15.58 4.39
C GLU A 33 -2.34 -16.49 5.53
N ILE A 34 -3.62 -16.37 5.89
CA ILE A 34 -4.20 -17.11 7.02
C ILE A 34 -4.50 -18.58 6.70
N ASN A 35 -4.56 -18.95 5.43
CA ASN A 35 -4.79 -20.31 4.96
C ASN A 35 -4.25 -20.50 3.52
N ASP A 36 -4.12 -21.76 3.11
CA ASP A 36 -3.55 -22.15 1.81
C ASP A 36 -4.39 -21.66 0.63
N GLU A 37 -5.72 -21.58 0.76
CA GLU A 37 -6.62 -21.10 -0.29
C GLU A 37 -6.34 -19.62 -0.60
N LEU A 38 -6.19 -18.79 0.43
CA LEU A 38 -5.84 -17.38 0.27
C LEU A 38 -4.40 -17.19 -0.22
N ALA A 39 -3.47 -18.04 0.21
CA ALA A 39 -2.08 -18.01 -0.27
C ALA A 39 -2.02 -18.32 -1.79
N GLU A 40 -2.76 -19.31 -2.27
CA GLU A 40 -2.84 -19.60 -3.69
C GLU A 40 -3.57 -18.48 -4.46
N ALA A 41 -4.66 -17.93 -3.92
CA ALA A 41 -5.34 -16.80 -4.52
C ALA A 41 -4.46 -15.54 -4.60
N ALA A 42 -3.58 -15.31 -3.61
CA ALA A 42 -2.60 -14.23 -3.64
C ALA A 42 -1.57 -14.44 -4.76
N ARG A 43 -1.10 -15.67 -4.92
CA ARG A 43 -0.20 -16.05 -6.01
C ARG A 43 -0.85 -15.86 -7.38
N GLU A 44 -2.06 -16.37 -7.57
CA GLU A 44 -2.80 -16.21 -8.83
C GLU A 44 -3.01 -14.72 -9.16
N ARG A 45 -3.38 -13.91 -8.17
CA ARG A 45 -3.57 -12.46 -8.34
C ARG A 45 -2.28 -11.77 -8.77
N LEU A 46 -1.16 -12.11 -8.15
CA LEU A 46 0.15 -11.53 -8.46
C LEU A 46 0.59 -11.91 -9.88
N VAL A 47 0.31 -13.14 -10.33
CA VAL A 47 0.72 -13.62 -11.66
C VAL A 47 -0.23 -13.13 -12.74
N SER A 48 -1.53 -13.46 -12.62
CA SER A 48 -2.52 -13.32 -13.70
C SER A 48 -3.69 -12.40 -13.35
N GLY A 49 -3.67 -11.75 -12.21
CA GLY A 49 -4.65 -10.71 -11.87
C GLY A 49 -4.41 -9.41 -12.64
N ASN A 50 -5.36 -8.49 -12.53
CA ASN A 50 -5.22 -7.15 -13.11
C ASN A 50 -3.93 -6.47 -12.62
N TYR A 51 -3.12 -5.97 -13.55
CA TYR A 51 -1.78 -5.41 -13.32
C TYR A 51 -0.77 -6.42 -12.72
N GLY A 52 -1.03 -7.72 -12.88
CA GLY A 52 -0.11 -8.78 -12.51
C GLY A 52 1.09 -8.90 -13.46
N LEU A 53 1.92 -9.91 -13.21
CA LEU A 53 3.13 -10.12 -14.00
C LEU A 53 2.83 -10.45 -15.48
N ASP A 54 1.72 -11.18 -15.75
CA ASP A 54 1.29 -11.49 -17.12
C ASP A 54 0.91 -10.22 -17.88
N ASP A 55 0.19 -9.30 -17.26
CA ASP A 55 -0.15 -8.00 -17.84
C ASP A 55 1.10 -7.15 -18.09
N ALA A 56 2.07 -7.19 -17.17
CA ALA A 56 3.34 -6.47 -17.33
C ALA A 56 4.14 -6.99 -18.52
N VAL A 57 4.16 -8.30 -18.74
CA VAL A 57 4.80 -8.92 -19.92
C VAL A 57 4.03 -8.57 -21.20
N ALA A 58 2.71 -8.73 -21.19
CA ALA A 58 1.87 -8.43 -22.35
C ALA A 58 1.96 -6.94 -22.75
N GLY A 59 2.12 -6.04 -21.79
CA GLY A 59 2.32 -4.61 -22.00
C GLY A 59 3.75 -4.20 -22.37
N GLY A 60 4.71 -5.13 -22.37
CA GLY A 60 6.12 -4.86 -22.67
C GLY A 60 6.87 -4.12 -21.56
N TYR A 61 6.34 -4.12 -20.35
CA TYR A 61 6.97 -3.54 -19.15
C TYR A 61 7.90 -4.52 -18.42
N LEU A 62 7.85 -5.81 -18.80
CA LEU A 62 8.62 -6.89 -18.24
C LEU A 62 8.87 -7.94 -19.32
N SER A 63 10.05 -8.53 -19.36
CA SER A 63 10.32 -9.71 -20.18
C SER A 63 9.89 -11.00 -19.47
N GLU A 64 9.73 -12.11 -20.18
CA GLU A 64 9.45 -13.42 -19.56
C GLU A 64 10.58 -13.84 -18.59
N GLU A 65 11.84 -13.54 -18.92
CA GLU A 65 12.99 -13.83 -18.05
C GLU A 65 12.93 -13.04 -16.74
N GLU A 66 12.59 -11.75 -16.79
CA GLU A 66 12.39 -10.91 -15.60
C GLU A 66 11.19 -11.36 -14.77
N LYS A 67 10.12 -11.81 -15.41
CA LYS A 67 8.96 -12.42 -14.73
C LYS A 67 9.36 -13.68 -13.98
N GLU A 68 10.08 -14.62 -14.63
CA GLU A 68 10.56 -15.83 -13.97
C GLU A 68 11.47 -15.49 -12.78
N ALA A 69 12.43 -14.57 -12.96
CA ALA A 69 13.31 -14.11 -11.90
C ALA A 69 12.54 -13.43 -10.73
N THR A 70 11.43 -12.76 -11.01
CA THR A 70 10.54 -12.17 -10.00
C THR A 70 9.82 -13.27 -9.22
N LEU A 71 9.31 -14.29 -9.92
CA LEU A 71 8.62 -15.42 -9.29
C LEU A 71 9.53 -16.25 -8.39
N ASP A 72 10.79 -16.40 -8.77
CA ASP A 72 11.80 -17.14 -7.97
C ASP A 72 12.07 -16.48 -6.62
N ARG A 73 11.84 -15.16 -6.47
CA ARG A 73 11.98 -14.39 -5.23
C ARG A 73 10.75 -14.40 -4.35
N LEU A 74 9.63 -15.00 -4.79
CA LEU A 74 8.37 -14.98 -4.09
C LEU A 74 8.10 -16.32 -3.39
N THR A 75 7.83 -16.26 -2.10
CA THR A 75 7.36 -17.39 -1.30
C THR A 75 6.00 -17.06 -0.71
N PHE A 76 5.06 -17.99 -0.80
CA PHE A 76 3.73 -17.87 -0.18
C PHE A 76 3.63 -18.90 0.96
N THR A 77 3.19 -18.47 2.13
CA THR A 77 3.13 -19.30 3.33
C THR A 77 1.96 -18.95 4.23
N THR A 78 1.55 -19.89 5.07
CA THR A 78 0.60 -19.66 6.16
C THR A 78 1.29 -19.58 7.53
N ASP A 79 2.57 -19.89 7.57
CA ASP A 79 3.40 -19.86 8.76
C ASP A 79 3.96 -18.45 9.00
N LEU A 80 3.59 -17.85 10.13
CA LEU A 80 3.99 -16.49 10.50
C LEU A 80 5.49 -16.40 10.79
N GLU A 81 6.03 -17.35 11.56
CA GLU A 81 7.45 -17.36 11.93
C GLU A 81 8.32 -17.51 10.67
N ALA A 82 7.96 -18.45 9.78
CA ALA A 82 8.68 -18.65 8.52
C ALA A 82 8.61 -17.44 7.58
N ALA A 83 7.54 -16.64 7.64
CA ALA A 83 7.44 -15.41 6.86
C ALA A 83 8.37 -14.30 7.38
N ILE A 84 8.50 -14.16 8.69
CA ILE A 84 9.20 -13.05 9.35
C ILE A 84 10.70 -13.35 9.54
N ASP A 85 11.09 -14.63 9.75
CA ASP A 85 12.44 -15.01 10.10
C ASP A 85 13.50 -14.44 9.13
N GLY A 86 14.40 -13.60 9.66
CA GLY A 86 15.44 -12.93 8.88
C GLY A 86 14.96 -11.92 7.85
N SER A 87 13.72 -11.40 7.97
CA SER A 87 13.29 -10.26 7.16
C SER A 87 13.90 -8.96 7.67
N ASP A 88 14.20 -8.03 6.76
CA ASP A 88 14.71 -6.71 7.09
C ASP A 88 13.58 -5.78 7.55
N PHE A 89 12.36 -6.01 7.07
CA PHE A 89 11.14 -5.30 7.47
C PHE A 89 9.89 -6.14 7.23
N ILE A 90 8.81 -5.75 7.88
CA ILE A 90 7.50 -6.38 7.78
C ILE A 90 6.49 -5.35 7.29
N LEU A 91 5.72 -5.67 6.26
CA LEU A 91 4.69 -4.81 5.70
C LEU A 91 3.31 -5.46 5.82
N GLU A 92 2.43 -4.83 6.58
CA GLU A 92 1.05 -5.26 6.78
C GLU A 92 0.13 -4.67 5.71
N ALA A 93 -0.62 -5.52 5.00
CA ALA A 93 -1.58 -5.16 3.96
C ALA A 93 -2.87 -6.00 4.06
N VAL A 94 -3.29 -6.32 5.31
CA VAL A 94 -4.54 -7.03 5.56
C VAL A 94 -5.75 -6.11 5.44
N THR A 95 -6.96 -6.66 5.63
CA THR A 95 -8.23 -5.93 5.56
C THR A 95 -8.20 -4.62 6.35
N GLU A 96 -8.77 -3.56 5.77
CA GLU A 96 -8.83 -2.21 6.35
C GLU A 96 -9.83 -2.16 7.52
N ASP A 97 -9.46 -2.83 8.60
CA ASP A 97 -10.16 -2.87 9.88
C ASP A 97 -9.14 -2.75 11.01
N LEU A 98 -9.31 -1.75 11.87
CA LEU A 98 -8.35 -1.45 12.94
C LEU A 98 -8.19 -2.60 13.94
N ALA A 99 -9.24 -3.36 14.23
CA ALA A 99 -9.17 -4.49 15.15
C ALA A 99 -8.38 -5.66 14.54
N ILE A 100 -8.59 -5.94 13.24
CA ILE A 100 -7.86 -6.96 12.50
C ILE A 100 -6.38 -6.55 12.40
N LYS A 101 -6.08 -5.31 11.97
CA LYS A 101 -4.71 -4.80 11.89
C LYS A 101 -4.01 -4.86 13.26
N GLY A 102 -4.67 -4.41 14.31
CA GLY A 102 -4.14 -4.50 15.68
C GLY A 102 -3.91 -5.93 16.16
N SER A 103 -4.67 -6.93 15.68
CA SER A 103 -4.39 -8.34 15.97
C SER A 103 -3.12 -8.80 15.27
N VAL A 104 -3.00 -8.49 13.97
CA VAL A 104 -1.82 -8.82 13.17
C VAL A 104 -0.56 -8.16 13.75
N PHE A 105 -0.64 -6.89 14.14
CA PHE A 105 0.48 -6.18 14.76
C PHE A 105 0.96 -6.89 16.05
N ARG A 106 0.05 -7.32 16.92
CA ARG A 106 0.41 -8.09 18.14
C ARG A 106 1.04 -9.45 17.82
N GLU A 107 0.52 -10.16 16.81
CA GLU A 107 1.05 -11.46 16.38
C GLU A 107 2.46 -11.28 15.79
N VAL A 108 2.65 -10.28 14.95
CA VAL A 108 3.93 -9.91 14.34
C VAL A 108 4.94 -9.49 15.40
N ASP A 109 4.54 -8.61 16.33
CA ASP A 109 5.38 -8.13 17.43
C ASP A 109 5.91 -9.27 18.29
N ALA A 110 5.03 -10.23 18.63
CA ALA A 110 5.39 -11.38 19.44
C ALA A 110 6.33 -12.38 18.72
N ALA A 111 6.36 -12.39 17.38
CA ALA A 111 7.13 -13.31 16.54
C ALA A 111 8.37 -12.66 15.92
N SER A 112 8.47 -11.33 15.95
CA SER A 112 9.61 -10.59 15.40
C SER A 112 10.55 -10.12 16.49
N ASP A 113 11.82 -9.88 16.10
CA ASP A 113 12.79 -9.22 16.96
C ASP A 113 12.60 -7.67 16.90
N ASP A 114 13.54 -6.94 16.27
CA ASP A 114 13.54 -5.48 16.19
C ASP A 114 13.20 -4.96 14.78
N GLN A 115 12.63 -5.80 13.89
CA GLN A 115 12.34 -5.39 12.52
C GLN A 115 11.30 -4.24 12.49
N PRO A 116 11.50 -3.23 11.63
CA PRO A 116 10.47 -2.23 11.35
C PRO A 116 9.17 -2.85 10.84
N ILE A 117 8.04 -2.35 11.32
CA ILE A 117 6.70 -2.79 10.92
C ILE A 117 6.00 -1.63 10.22
N PHE A 118 5.73 -1.82 8.95
CA PHE A 118 4.97 -0.87 8.13
C PHE A 118 3.53 -1.35 7.94
N SER A 119 2.57 -0.43 7.97
CA SER A 119 1.20 -0.71 7.52
C SER A 119 0.92 -0.03 6.19
N ASN A 120 0.17 -0.70 5.32
CA ASN A 120 -0.36 -0.08 4.11
C ASN A 120 -1.77 0.50 4.32
N THR A 121 -2.16 0.80 5.56
CA THR A 121 -3.46 1.43 5.81
C THR A 121 -3.62 2.71 4.99
N SER A 122 -4.83 2.97 4.52
CA SER A 122 -5.15 4.20 3.77
C SER A 122 -5.55 5.37 4.67
N GLY A 123 -5.67 5.17 5.98
CA GLY A 123 -6.10 6.27 6.84
C GLY A 123 -6.14 6.04 8.34
N PHE A 124 -5.82 4.84 8.84
CA PHE A 124 -5.67 4.68 10.30
C PHE A 124 -4.38 5.33 10.78
N SER A 125 -4.46 5.96 11.95
CA SER A 125 -3.32 6.61 12.61
C SER A 125 -2.22 5.61 12.95
N VAL A 126 -0.97 5.98 12.66
CA VAL A 126 0.23 5.22 13.07
C VAL A 126 0.22 5.01 14.58
N THR A 127 -0.07 6.06 15.35
CA THR A 127 -0.19 5.99 16.82
C THR A 127 -1.19 4.91 17.26
N SER A 128 -2.31 4.76 16.54
CA SER A 128 -3.31 3.73 16.87
C SER A 128 -2.80 2.31 16.63
N LEU A 129 -2.03 2.09 15.57
CA LEU A 129 -1.41 0.81 15.24
C LEU A 129 -0.25 0.49 16.19
N ALA A 130 0.60 1.46 16.46
CA ALA A 130 1.75 1.35 17.34
C ALA A 130 1.38 1.01 18.79
N ASN A 131 0.16 1.32 19.24
CA ASN A 131 -0.36 0.86 20.53
C ASN A 131 -0.54 -0.67 20.64
N ALA A 132 -0.42 -1.40 19.54
CA ALA A 132 -0.56 -2.85 19.53
C ALA A 132 0.76 -3.60 19.68
N VAL A 133 1.89 -2.90 19.70
CA VAL A 133 3.25 -3.46 19.82
C VAL A 133 3.94 -2.98 21.10
N ASP A 134 4.96 -3.70 21.55
CA ASP A 134 5.72 -3.35 22.74
C ASP A 134 6.66 -2.16 22.48
N ASP A 135 7.24 -2.07 21.28
CA ASP A 135 8.07 -0.94 20.85
C ASP A 135 7.41 -0.14 19.72
N PRO A 136 6.73 0.97 20.03
CA PRO A 136 6.08 1.82 19.05
C PRO A 136 7.06 2.54 18.11
N SER A 137 8.34 2.64 18.47
CA SER A 137 9.33 3.40 17.69
C SER A 137 9.64 2.74 16.34
N ARG A 138 9.40 1.44 16.21
CA ARG A 138 9.60 0.67 14.97
C ARG A 138 8.42 0.66 14.01
N VAL A 139 7.35 1.41 14.31
CA VAL A 139 6.12 1.41 13.51
C VAL A 139 6.01 2.68 12.68
N ALA A 140 5.70 2.51 11.39
CA ALA A 140 5.32 3.58 10.46
C ALA A 140 4.25 3.08 9.48
N VAL A 141 3.75 3.97 8.63
CA VAL A 141 2.89 3.60 7.51
C VAL A 141 3.65 3.85 6.20
N MET A 142 3.54 2.91 5.27
CA MET A 142 3.89 3.07 3.86
C MET A 142 2.61 2.89 3.04
N HIS A 143 1.91 3.99 2.79
CA HIS A 143 0.64 3.97 2.07
C HIS A 143 0.89 4.02 0.56
N PHE A 144 0.79 2.85 -0.08
CA PHE A 144 0.80 2.69 -1.53
C PHE A 144 -0.58 2.96 -2.11
N PHE A 145 -0.63 3.40 -3.36
CA PHE A 145 -1.88 3.65 -4.09
C PHE A 145 -2.17 2.54 -5.09
N ASN A 146 -3.43 2.19 -5.23
CA ASN A 146 -3.89 1.18 -6.20
C ASN A 146 -4.05 1.78 -7.61
N PRO A 147 -3.56 1.11 -8.68
CA PRO A 147 -2.75 -0.11 -8.70
C PRO A 147 -1.29 0.15 -8.34
N VAL A 148 -0.73 -0.66 -7.43
CA VAL A 148 0.63 -0.46 -6.93
C VAL A 148 1.69 -0.41 -8.04
N PRO A 149 1.64 -1.24 -9.10
CA PRO A 149 2.64 -1.16 -10.18
C PRO A 149 2.56 0.11 -11.03
N VAL A 150 1.44 0.84 -10.99
CA VAL A 150 1.17 2.01 -11.84
C VAL A 150 1.35 3.32 -11.10
N MET A 151 0.84 3.38 -9.86
CA MET A 151 0.86 4.61 -9.08
C MET A 151 2.25 4.85 -8.48
N SER A 152 2.77 6.05 -8.69
CA SER A 152 4.12 6.39 -8.24
C SER A 152 4.21 6.88 -6.80
N LEU A 153 3.12 7.40 -6.21
CA LEU A 153 3.16 7.98 -4.87
C LEU A 153 3.15 6.91 -3.77
N VAL A 154 4.00 7.12 -2.76
CA VAL A 154 3.91 6.44 -1.45
C VAL A 154 3.94 7.50 -0.36
N GLU A 155 2.95 7.51 0.53
CA GLU A 155 2.95 8.36 1.71
C GLU A 155 3.61 7.58 2.86
N ILE A 156 4.74 8.10 3.35
CA ILE A 156 5.44 7.56 4.53
C ILE A 156 4.94 8.36 5.72
N VAL A 157 4.16 7.72 6.59
CA VAL A 157 3.54 8.41 7.73
C VAL A 157 4.22 7.98 9.03
N LYS A 158 4.67 8.95 9.80
CA LYS A 158 5.34 8.72 11.09
C LYS A 158 4.54 9.26 12.26
N ALA A 159 4.55 8.52 13.37
CA ALA A 159 4.11 9.02 14.66
C ALA A 159 5.25 9.80 15.37
N PRO A 160 4.95 10.55 16.44
CA PRO A 160 6.00 11.20 17.24
C PRO A 160 7.02 10.23 17.85
N GLU A 161 6.62 8.98 18.06
CA GLU A 161 7.45 7.92 18.63
C GLU A 161 8.28 7.17 17.57
N THR A 162 7.95 7.27 16.28
CA THR A 162 8.64 6.56 15.19
C THR A 162 10.10 7.00 15.10
N ASP A 163 11.03 6.07 15.15
CA ASP A 163 12.46 6.32 15.00
C ASP A 163 12.79 6.85 13.59
N ASP A 164 13.71 7.81 13.52
CA ASP A 164 14.17 8.37 12.24
C ASP A 164 14.75 7.28 11.32
N ALA A 165 15.43 6.26 11.86
CA ALA A 165 15.95 5.14 11.09
C ALA A 165 14.86 4.30 10.38
N VAL A 166 13.67 4.21 10.97
CA VAL A 166 12.51 3.54 10.35
C VAL A 166 11.99 4.36 9.17
N VAL A 167 11.97 5.68 9.33
CA VAL A 167 11.59 6.60 8.26
C VAL A 167 12.60 6.56 7.11
N GLU A 168 13.90 6.63 7.42
CA GLU A 168 14.98 6.52 6.43
C GLU A 168 14.90 5.21 5.64
N LEU A 169 14.68 4.08 6.32
CA LEU A 169 14.47 2.79 5.64
C LEU A 169 13.27 2.82 4.69
N ALA A 170 12.15 3.43 5.11
CA ALA A 170 10.98 3.55 4.25
C ALA A 170 11.25 4.42 3.01
N GLU A 171 12.00 5.52 3.16
CA GLU A 171 12.43 6.38 2.04
C GLU A 171 13.34 5.60 1.08
N ASP A 172 14.33 4.85 1.60
CA ASP A 172 15.23 4.02 0.81
C ASP A 172 14.45 2.97 0.00
N ILE A 173 13.52 2.24 0.64
CA ILE A 173 12.66 1.27 -0.05
C ILE A 173 11.86 1.94 -1.17
N VAL A 174 11.26 3.10 -0.92
CA VAL A 174 10.46 3.83 -1.92
C VAL A 174 11.33 4.25 -3.12
N ASP A 175 12.53 4.74 -2.86
CA ASP A 175 13.49 5.13 -3.91
C ASP A 175 13.94 3.91 -4.72
N GLU A 176 14.23 2.77 -4.08
CA GLU A 176 14.59 1.52 -4.75
C GLU A 176 13.47 0.95 -5.62
N LEU A 177 12.21 1.24 -5.28
CA LEU A 177 11.04 0.88 -6.10
C LEU A 177 10.77 1.87 -7.25
N ASP A 178 11.63 2.87 -7.49
CA ASP A 178 11.44 3.95 -8.47
C ASP A 178 10.11 4.69 -8.28
N LYS A 179 9.74 4.93 -7.02
CA LYS A 179 8.51 5.63 -6.62
C LYS A 179 8.83 7.00 -6.01
N THR A 180 7.81 7.80 -5.81
CA THR A 180 7.90 9.12 -5.19
C THR A 180 7.42 9.03 -3.74
N GLY A 181 8.33 9.15 -2.78
CA GLY A 181 8.02 9.21 -1.36
C GLY A 181 7.67 10.63 -0.89
N ILE A 182 6.71 10.74 0.01
CA ILE A 182 6.53 11.94 0.83
C ILE A 182 6.43 11.52 2.29
N VAL A 183 7.24 12.15 3.15
CA VAL A 183 7.16 11.94 4.59
C VAL A 183 6.16 12.91 5.19
N VAL A 184 5.21 12.38 5.96
CA VAL A 184 4.15 13.16 6.59
C VAL A 184 3.97 12.77 8.07
N ASP A 185 3.55 13.71 8.90
CA ASP A 185 3.28 13.44 10.29
C ASP A 185 1.88 12.80 10.46
N ASP A 186 1.77 11.87 11.40
CA ASP A 186 0.49 11.29 11.80
C ASP A 186 -0.48 12.35 12.32
N ALA A 187 -1.75 12.20 11.98
CA ALA A 187 -2.82 13.10 12.41
C ALA A 187 -3.99 12.30 13.03
N PRO A 188 -3.83 11.80 14.27
CA PRO A 188 -4.84 11.00 14.94
C PRO A 188 -6.23 11.64 14.92
N GLY A 189 -7.27 10.83 14.70
CA GLY A 189 -8.66 11.29 14.64
C GLY A 189 -9.11 11.81 13.27
N ASN A 190 -8.24 11.85 12.27
CA ASN A 190 -8.60 12.09 10.88
C ASN A 190 -8.35 10.82 10.08
N TYR A 191 -9.26 10.48 9.17
CA TYR A 191 -9.05 9.40 8.22
C TYR A 191 -8.42 9.94 6.93
N GLY A 192 -7.45 9.19 6.40
CA GLY A 192 -6.67 9.60 5.23
C GLY A 192 -5.52 10.56 5.59
N PHE A 193 -4.44 10.45 4.84
CA PHE A 193 -3.24 11.25 5.07
C PHE A 193 -3.29 12.56 4.24
N VAL A 194 -2.48 12.74 3.22
CA VAL A 194 -2.49 13.95 2.41
C VAL A 194 -3.40 13.80 1.19
N ALA A 195 -3.12 12.82 0.32
CA ALA A 195 -3.82 12.70 -0.96
C ALA A 195 -5.30 12.38 -0.78
N ASN A 196 -5.62 11.31 -0.04
CA ASN A 196 -7.02 10.91 0.19
C ASN A 196 -7.81 11.96 0.97
N ARG A 197 -7.19 12.64 1.94
CA ARG A 197 -7.83 13.69 2.72
C ARG A 197 -8.13 14.93 1.88
N ALA A 198 -7.16 15.37 1.06
CA ALA A 198 -7.33 16.53 0.18
C ALA A 198 -8.37 16.25 -0.91
N TYR A 199 -8.26 15.11 -1.60
CA TYR A 199 -9.22 14.72 -2.62
C TYR A 199 -10.63 14.51 -2.07
N GLY A 200 -10.75 13.85 -0.91
CA GLY A 200 -12.04 13.69 -0.24
C GLY A 200 -12.68 15.02 0.17
N ALA A 201 -11.90 16.04 0.55
CA ALA A 201 -12.42 17.38 0.82
C ALA A 201 -12.93 18.06 -0.45
N LEU A 202 -12.17 17.98 -1.54
CA LEU A 202 -12.60 18.49 -2.85
C LEU A 202 -13.90 17.83 -3.29
N ARG A 203 -13.98 16.51 -3.23
CA ARG A 203 -15.14 15.73 -3.66
C ARG A 203 -16.39 16.10 -2.86
N ARG A 204 -16.30 16.16 -1.53
CA ARG A 204 -17.43 16.57 -0.68
C ARG A 204 -17.95 17.96 -1.02
N GLU A 205 -17.07 18.91 -1.37
CA GLU A 205 -17.51 20.25 -1.78
C GLU A 205 -18.17 20.22 -3.15
N CYS A 206 -17.65 19.43 -4.10
CA CYS A 206 -18.30 19.24 -5.40
C CYS A 206 -19.69 18.59 -5.27
N GLU A 207 -19.84 17.59 -4.42
CA GLU A 207 -21.14 16.97 -4.12
C GLU A 207 -22.12 18.01 -3.53
N ARG A 208 -21.67 18.88 -2.62
CA ARG A 208 -22.48 19.94 -2.04
C ARG A 208 -22.96 20.95 -3.10
N ILE A 209 -22.12 21.35 -4.04
CA ILE A 209 -22.49 22.24 -5.15
C ILE A 209 -23.67 21.65 -5.96
N VAL A 210 -23.65 20.33 -6.17
CA VAL A 210 -24.73 19.61 -6.86
C VAL A 210 -25.99 19.52 -5.98
N GLU A 211 -25.85 19.18 -4.70
CA GLU A 211 -26.95 19.09 -3.75
C GLU A 211 -27.68 20.42 -3.54
N GLU A 212 -26.98 21.54 -3.67
CA GLU A 212 -27.51 22.92 -3.60
C GLU A 212 -28.12 23.40 -4.92
N ASP A 213 -28.22 22.53 -5.94
CA ASP A 213 -28.73 22.88 -7.28
C ASP A 213 -27.96 24.05 -7.97
N VAL A 214 -26.71 24.29 -7.60
CA VAL A 214 -25.86 25.32 -8.20
C VAL A 214 -25.36 24.91 -9.59
N ALA A 215 -24.97 23.64 -9.72
CA ALA A 215 -24.45 23.06 -10.97
C ALA A 215 -24.75 21.56 -11.05
N THR A 216 -24.74 21.02 -12.28
CA THR A 216 -24.77 19.55 -12.49
C THR A 216 -23.37 18.95 -12.31
N PRO A 217 -23.25 17.61 -12.08
CA PRO A 217 -21.94 16.92 -12.03
C PRO A 217 -21.06 17.24 -13.25
N ASP A 218 -21.60 17.20 -14.47
CA ASP A 218 -20.87 17.51 -15.70
C ASP A 218 -20.36 18.96 -15.74
N GLN A 219 -21.14 19.89 -15.18
CA GLN A 219 -20.74 21.32 -15.12
C GLN A 219 -19.61 21.51 -14.09
N VAL A 220 -19.64 20.81 -12.97
CA VAL A 220 -18.56 20.84 -11.97
C VAL A 220 -17.28 20.25 -12.57
N ASP A 221 -17.37 19.10 -13.23
CA ASP A 221 -16.23 18.48 -13.90
C ASP A 221 -15.63 19.41 -14.95
N THR A 222 -16.47 19.99 -15.82
CA THR A 222 -16.04 20.97 -16.83
C THR A 222 -15.36 22.17 -16.19
N ALA A 223 -15.92 22.72 -15.12
CA ALA A 223 -15.35 23.90 -14.45
C ALA A 223 -13.96 23.62 -13.88
N LEU A 224 -13.74 22.43 -13.32
CA LEU A 224 -12.44 22.05 -12.73
C LEU A 224 -11.42 21.63 -13.79
N VAL A 225 -11.85 20.94 -14.84
CA VAL A 225 -10.97 20.58 -15.97
C VAL A 225 -10.55 21.85 -16.75
N GLU A 226 -11.51 22.66 -17.20
CA GLU A 226 -11.21 23.81 -18.05
C GLU A 226 -10.73 25.03 -17.25
N GLY A 227 -11.18 25.20 -16.00
CA GLY A 227 -10.83 26.35 -15.17
C GLY A 227 -9.52 26.19 -14.39
N TYR A 228 -9.20 24.97 -13.95
CA TYR A 228 -8.00 24.66 -13.15
C TYR A 228 -7.03 23.67 -13.81
N ASN A 229 -7.33 23.24 -15.04
CA ASN A 229 -6.52 22.29 -15.81
C ASN A 229 -6.30 20.96 -15.09
N LEU A 230 -7.32 20.49 -14.36
CA LEU A 230 -7.27 19.13 -13.82
C LEU A 230 -7.32 18.11 -14.97
N PRO A 231 -6.60 16.99 -14.87
CA PRO A 231 -6.55 15.98 -15.94
C PRO A 231 -7.91 15.28 -16.14
N ILE A 232 -8.73 15.24 -15.11
CA ILE A 232 -10.06 14.62 -15.07
C ILE A 232 -10.90 15.30 -13.98
N GLY A 233 -12.21 15.39 -14.19
CA GLY A 233 -13.13 15.94 -13.20
C GLY A 233 -13.42 14.98 -12.03
N PRO A 234 -13.76 15.50 -10.84
CA PRO A 234 -13.94 14.70 -9.63
C PRO A 234 -15.08 13.67 -9.72
N PHE A 235 -16.12 13.93 -10.49
CA PHE A 235 -17.21 12.97 -10.71
C PHE A 235 -16.83 11.89 -11.73
N SER A 236 -16.11 12.26 -12.78
CA SER A 236 -15.57 11.32 -13.77
C SER A 236 -14.50 10.42 -13.16
N MET A 237 -13.69 10.94 -12.22
CA MET A 237 -12.68 10.15 -11.51
C MET A 237 -13.30 9.10 -10.57
N ALA A 238 -14.48 9.36 -10.03
CA ALA A 238 -15.17 8.42 -9.13
C ALA A 238 -15.54 7.09 -9.81
N GLY A 239 -15.76 7.11 -11.14
CA GLY A 239 -16.03 5.89 -11.92
C GLY A 239 -14.79 5.04 -12.18
N ILE A 240 -13.59 5.55 -11.95
CA ILE A 240 -12.34 4.81 -12.18
C ILE A 240 -12.03 3.84 -11.03
N GLY A 241 -12.60 4.03 -9.84
CA GLY A 241 -12.36 3.17 -8.68
C GLY A 241 -13.37 2.03 -8.50
N GLU A 242 -14.51 2.06 -9.18
CA GLU A 242 -15.56 1.05 -9.03
C GLU A 242 -15.29 -0.28 -9.77
N GLU A 243 -14.30 -0.29 -10.68
CA GLU A 243 -13.91 -1.48 -11.44
C GLU A 243 -12.76 -2.29 -10.78
N TRP A 244 -12.35 -1.92 -9.55
CA TRP A 244 -11.11 -2.42 -8.93
C TRP A 244 -11.35 -3.24 -7.65
N ASP A 245 -12.60 -3.60 -7.37
CA ASP A 245 -13.01 -4.51 -6.28
C ASP A 245 -12.88 -6.00 -6.66
#